data_dbfb30bf9b997414c7d2f6c74df01576
#
_entry.id   dbfb30bf9b997414c7d2f6c74df01576
#
_cell.length_a   1.000
_cell.length_b   1.000
_cell.length_c   1.000
_cell.angle_alpha   90.00
_cell.angle_beta   90.00
_cell.angle_gamma   90.00
#
_symmetry.space_group_name_H-M   'P 1'
#
loop_
_entity.id
_entity.type
_entity.pdbx_description
1 polymer ?
#
loop_
_entity_poly.entity_id
_entity_poly.type
_entity_poly.pdbx_seq_one_letter_code
_entity_poly.pdbx_strand_id
1 'polypeptide(L)'
;MLSPLDTLKDGYGNFYLKPNGVFYISKDNLPGVCQTTDFVNNSKIKYATQSGPMLLIDGKNHSAFIEGSKNLNIRNGVGILPDNKVFFAMSKTEIYFYDFAKYFQSLGCKNALYLDGYVSRTYLPEKNWEQTDGNFGVIIGVTK
;
A
#
# COMPACT_ATOMS: atom_id res chain seq x y z
N MET A 1 19.90 6.00 4.01
CA MET A 1 20.09 6.23 2.54
C MET A 1 18.91 5.54 1.87
N LEU A 2 18.14 6.24 1.02
CA LEU A 2 17.06 5.61 0.27
C LEU A 2 17.68 4.87 -0.93
N SER A 3 17.34 3.59 -1.07
CA SER A 3 17.73 2.83 -2.25
C SER A 3 17.00 3.35 -3.49
N PRO A 4 17.59 3.25 -4.69
CA PRO A 4 16.90 3.60 -5.92
C PRO A 4 15.61 2.79 -6.08
N LEU A 5 14.55 3.46 -6.55
CA LEU A 5 13.29 2.79 -6.86
C LEU A 5 13.43 2.01 -8.17
N ASP A 6 13.00 0.76 -8.18
CA ASP A 6 12.94 -0.05 -9.41
C ASP A 6 11.65 0.26 -10.18
N THR A 7 11.70 1.28 -11.03
CA THR A 7 10.52 1.82 -11.70
C THR A 7 10.24 1.21 -13.08
N LEU A 8 11.20 0.53 -13.67
CA LEU A 8 11.21 0.33 -15.13
C LEU A 8 11.21 -1.13 -15.57
N LYS A 9 11.47 -2.08 -14.67
CA LYS A 9 11.49 -3.49 -15.04
C LYS A 9 10.08 -4.05 -15.15
N ASP A 10 9.89 -4.88 -16.14
CA ASP A 10 8.73 -5.78 -16.23
C ASP A 10 9.05 -7.10 -15.55
N GLY A 11 8.02 -7.76 -14.99
CA GLY A 11 8.18 -9.00 -14.27
C GLY A 11 6.82 -9.62 -13.96
N TYR A 12 6.85 -10.71 -13.18
CA TYR A 12 5.64 -11.41 -12.76
C TYR A 12 5.24 -11.04 -11.34
N GLY A 13 3.94 -11.08 -11.07
CA GLY A 13 3.36 -10.81 -9.77
C GLY A 13 2.79 -9.41 -9.61
N ASN A 14 2.15 -9.20 -8.45
CA ASN A 14 1.38 -7.99 -8.20
C ASN A 14 2.23 -6.71 -8.20
N PHE A 15 3.48 -6.80 -7.75
CA PHE A 15 4.40 -5.65 -7.75
C PHE A 15 4.61 -5.07 -9.16
N TYR A 16 4.58 -5.90 -10.18
CA TYR A 16 4.79 -5.46 -11.58
C TYR A 16 3.51 -5.03 -12.29
N LEU A 17 2.35 -5.12 -11.63
CA LEU A 17 1.12 -4.53 -12.15
C LEU A 17 1.21 -3.01 -11.97
N LYS A 18 1.39 -2.29 -13.08
CA LYS A 18 1.58 -0.84 -13.09
C LYS A 18 0.25 -0.09 -13.15
N PRO A 19 0.23 1.11 -12.53
CA PRO A 19 1.33 1.81 -11.91
C PRO A 19 1.63 1.33 -10.50
N ASN A 20 2.92 1.26 -10.17
CA ASN A 20 3.40 1.12 -8.81
C ASN A 20 3.32 2.47 -8.08
N GLY A 21 3.41 2.43 -6.75
CA GLY A 21 3.36 3.63 -5.96
C GLY A 21 4.40 3.66 -4.85
N VAL A 22 4.46 4.82 -4.21
CA VAL A 22 5.29 5.07 -3.05
C VAL A 22 4.41 5.58 -1.92
N PHE A 23 4.49 4.93 -0.78
CA PHE A 23 4.04 5.48 0.50
C PHE A 23 5.23 6.18 1.15
N TYR A 24 5.04 7.40 1.60
CA TYR A 24 6.11 8.18 2.23
C TYR A 24 5.60 9.02 3.40
N ILE A 25 6.53 9.41 4.26
CA ILE A 25 6.34 10.40 5.31
C ILE A 25 7.41 11.48 5.13
N SER A 26 6.99 12.74 5.07
CA SER A 26 7.91 13.87 5.00
C SER A 26 8.57 14.17 6.35
N LYS A 27 9.58 15.04 6.36
CA LYS A 27 10.21 15.53 7.61
C LYS A 27 9.23 16.33 8.48
N ASP A 28 8.21 16.93 7.88
CA ASP A 28 7.13 17.63 8.59
C ASP A 28 6.03 16.65 9.08
N ASN A 29 6.31 15.34 9.04
CA ASN A 29 5.41 14.26 9.41
C ASN A 29 4.10 14.22 8.59
N LEU A 30 4.11 14.76 7.38
CA LEU A 30 2.98 14.65 6.46
C LEU A 30 3.09 13.35 5.66
N PRO A 31 2.06 12.50 5.71
CA PRO A 31 2.04 11.27 4.92
C PRO A 31 1.59 11.53 3.48
N GLY A 32 2.02 10.66 2.57
CA GLY A 32 1.54 10.70 1.20
C GLY A 32 1.63 9.34 0.52
N VAL A 33 0.77 9.18 -0.47
CA VAL A 33 0.79 8.07 -1.42
C VAL A 33 0.68 8.65 -2.82
N CYS A 34 1.61 8.33 -3.68
CA CYS A 34 1.61 8.76 -5.08
C CYS A 34 2.11 7.65 -5.99
N GLN A 35 1.90 7.80 -7.30
CA GLN A 35 2.53 6.92 -8.28
C GLN A 35 4.06 7.05 -8.20
N THR A 36 4.77 5.97 -8.50
CA THR A 36 6.24 5.99 -8.45
C THR A 36 6.84 7.03 -9.39
N THR A 37 6.21 7.25 -10.54
CA THR A 37 6.64 8.27 -11.52
C THR A 37 6.52 9.71 -11.02
N ASP A 38 5.62 9.95 -10.07
CA ASP A 38 5.36 11.27 -9.50
C ASP A 38 6.17 11.51 -8.22
N PHE A 39 6.82 10.48 -7.70
CA PHE A 39 7.58 10.56 -6.46
C PHE A 39 8.92 11.26 -6.67
N VAL A 40 9.13 12.34 -5.91
CA VAL A 40 10.41 13.07 -5.89
C VAL A 40 11.17 12.76 -4.60
N ASN A 41 12.22 11.94 -4.74
CA ASN A 41 13.11 11.65 -3.63
C ASN A 41 14.06 12.82 -3.38
N ASN A 42 13.78 13.58 -2.35
CA ASN A 42 14.55 14.76 -1.98
C ASN A 42 14.77 14.86 -0.46
N SER A 43 15.48 15.92 -0.03
CA SER A 43 15.82 16.15 1.38
C SER A 43 14.62 16.35 2.32
N LYS A 44 13.40 16.51 1.79
CA LYS A 44 12.18 16.65 2.59
C LYS A 44 11.54 15.31 2.98
N ILE A 45 11.99 14.21 2.38
CA ILE A 45 11.48 12.87 2.70
C ILE A 45 12.20 12.31 3.92
N LYS A 46 11.41 11.79 4.87
CA LYS A 46 11.89 11.12 6.08
C LYS A 46 11.92 9.60 5.89
N TYR A 47 10.81 9.04 5.43
CA TYR A 47 10.66 7.62 5.12
C TYR A 47 9.90 7.45 3.81
N ALA A 48 10.27 6.44 3.03
CA ALA A 48 9.53 6.05 1.84
C ALA A 48 9.69 4.54 1.60
N THR A 49 8.62 3.91 1.12
CA THR A 49 8.64 2.54 0.62
C THR A 49 7.85 2.44 -0.68
N GLN A 50 8.43 1.73 -1.64
CA GLN A 50 7.77 1.44 -2.91
C GLN A 50 7.05 0.10 -2.81
N SER A 51 5.87 0.04 -3.42
CA SER A 51 5.11 -1.19 -3.59
C SER A 51 4.16 -1.07 -4.79
N GLY A 52 3.33 -2.05 -4.99
CA GLY A 52 2.37 -2.01 -6.09
C GLY A 52 1.48 -3.23 -6.17
N PRO A 53 0.38 -3.05 -6.89
CA PRO A 53 -0.02 -1.85 -7.64
C PRO A 53 -0.62 -0.74 -6.78
N MET A 54 -0.81 0.44 -7.37
CA MET A 54 -1.73 1.43 -6.81
C MET A 54 -3.14 0.83 -6.76
N LEU A 55 -3.82 0.99 -5.63
CA LEU A 55 -5.23 0.58 -5.48
C LEU A 55 -6.17 1.66 -5.99
N LEU A 56 -5.88 2.90 -5.62
CA LEU A 56 -6.60 4.10 -6.04
C LEU A 56 -5.63 5.15 -6.57
N ILE A 57 -6.06 5.83 -7.63
CA ILE A 57 -5.40 7.03 -8.18
C ILE A 57 -6.48 8.08 -8.34
N ASP A 58 -6.33 9.24 -7.68
CA ASP A 58 -7.29 10.35 -7.70
C ASP A 58 -8.73 9.90 -7.42
N GLY A 59 -8.91 8.99 -6.47
CA GLY A 59 -10.20 8.46 -6.05
C GLY A 59 -10.81 7.42 -6.99
N LYS A 60 -10.09 7.00 -8.04
CA LYS A 60 -10.56 5.99 -9.00
C LYS A 60 -9.83 4.67 -8.78
N ASN A 61 -10.56 3.57 -8.89
CA ASN A 61 -9.97 2.23 -8.85
C ASN A 61 -9.00 2.06 -10.01
N HIS A 62 -7.93 1.30 -9.75
CA HIS A 62 -7.01 0.86 -10.79
C HIS A 62 -7.79 0.14 -11.93
N SER A 63 -7.51 0.50 -13.18
CA SER A 63 -8.28 0.04 -14.34
C SER A 63 -8.21 -1.47 -14.58
N ALA A 64 -7.16 -2.14 -14.12
CA ALA A 64 -7.03 -3.59 -14.20
C ALA A 64 -7.86 -4.37 -13.16
N PHE A 65 -8.46 -3.68 -12.19
CA PHE A 65 -9.29 -4.34 -11.17
C PHE A 65 -10.72 -4.46 -11.65
N ILE A 66 -11.08 -5.67 -12.07
CA ILE A 66 -12.38 -5.99 -12.62
C ILE A 66 -13.21 -6.64 -11.52
N GLU A 67 -14.45 -6.18 -11.35
CA GLU A 67 -15.44 -6.80 -10.48
C GLU A 67 -15.66 -8.26 -10.89
N GLY A 68 -15.71 -9.16 -9.89
CA GLY A 68 -15.87 -10.59 -10.15
C GLY A 68 -14.62 -11.32 -10.67
N SER A 69 -13.45 -10.68 -10.60
CA SER A 69 -12.19 -11.37 -10.93
C SER A 69 -11.97 -12.58 -10.00
N LYS A 70 -11.17 -13.58 -10.47
CA LYS A 70 -10.92 -14.80 -9.69
C LYS A 70 -9.66 -14.73 -8.80
N ASN A 71 -8.97 -13.60 -8.76
CA ASN A 71 -7.72 -13.45 -8.01
C ASN A 71 -8.01 -13.08 -6.54
N LEU A 72 -8.29 -14.10 -5.74
CA LEU A 72 -8.49 -14.00 -4.29
C LEU A 72 -7.16 -14.16 -3.57
N ASN A 73 -6.87 -13.27 -2.63
CA ASN A 73 -5.71 -13.34 -1.75
C ASN A 73 -5.95 -12.53 -0.46
N ILE A 74 -5.16 -12.81 0.58
CA ILE A 74 -5.00 -11.88 1.69
C ILE A 74 -4.39 -10.59 1.13
N ARG A 75 -4.95 -9.46 1.50
CA ARG A 75 -4.53 -8.15 0.97
C ARG A 75 -4.12 -7.22 2.10
N ASN A 76 -3.08 -6.45 1.84
CA ASN A 76 -2.54 -5.44 2.73
C ASN A 76 -2.34 -4.14 1.94
N GLY A 77 -2.66 -3.01 2.52
CA GLY A 77 -2.54 -1.73 1.83
C GLY A 77 -2.51 -0.53 2.76
N VAL A 78 -2.15 0.60 2.19
CA VAL A 78 -2.13 1.90 2.86
C VAL A 78 -2.84 2.94 2.02
N GLY A 79 -3.61 3.80 2.67
CA GLY A 79 -4.26 4.95 2.07
C GLY A 79 -4.14 6.18 2.95
N ILE A 80 -4.38 7.34 2.35
CA ILE A 80 -4.44 8.60 3.09
C ILE A 80 -5.89 9.07 3.15
N LEU A 81 -6.39 9.18 4.37
CA LEU A 81 -7.75 9.68 4.64
C LEU A 81 -7.86 11.18 4.34
N PRO A 82 -9.09 11.71 4.15
CA PRO A 82 -9.30 13.14 3.87
C PRO A 82 -8.71 14.09 4.90
N ASP A 83 -8.57 13.66 6.16
CA ASP A 83 -7.96 14.42 7.26
C ASP A 83 -6.42 14.23 7.35
N ASN A 84 -5.78 13.75 6.29
CA ASN A 84 -4.35 13.46 6.20
C ASN A 84 -3.84 12.39 7.19
N LYS A 85 -4.70 11.56 7.73
CA LYS A 85 -4.27 10.41 8.52
C LYS A 85 -3.91 9.23 7.64
N VAL A 86 -2.90 8.51 8.06
CA VAL A 86 -2.53 7.24 7.44
C VAL A 86 -3.52 6.15 7.88
N PHE A 87 -4.01 5.40 6.94
CA PHE A 87 -4.85 4.24 7.20
C PHE A 87 -4.21 2.98 6.60
N PHE A 88 -3.88 2.03 7.47
CA PHE A 88 -3.43 0.70 7.06
C PHE A 88 -4.60 -0.27 7.17
N ALA A 89 -4.75 -1.14 6.19
CA ALA A 89 -5.70 -2.23 6.22
C ALA A 89 -5.05 -3.54 5.80
N MET A 90 -5.41 -4.61 6.48
CA MET A 90 -5.11 -5.97 6.06
C MET A 90 -6.38 -6.82 6.17
N SER A 91 -6.68 -7.59 5.15
CA SER A 91 -7.82 -8.50 5.18
C SER A 91 -7.50 -9.73 6.03
N LYS A 92 -8.48 -10.21 6.81
CA LYS A 92 -8.36 -11.48 7.58
C LYS A 92 -8.65 -12.69 6.71
N THR A 93 -9.44 -12.49 5.67
CA THR A 93 -9.81 -13.51 4.67
C THR A 93 -9.37 -13.04 3.29
N GLU A 94 -9.32 -13.96 2.36
CA GLU A 94 -9.05 -13.63 0.96
C GLU A 94 -10.12 -12.69 0.40
N ILE A 95 -9.68 -11.68 -0.34
CA ILE A 95 -10.54 -10.66 -0.96
C ILE A 95 -10.02 -10.33 -2.37
N TYR A 96 -10.88 -9.90 -3.27
CA TYR A 96 -10.51 -9.42 -4.59
C TYR A 96 -9.82 -8.04 -4.53
N PHE A 97 -8.95 -7.75 -5.50
CA PHE A 97 -8.37 -6.40 -5.61
C PHE A 97 -9.43 -5.32 -5.77
N TYR A 98 -10.45 -5.59 -6.57
CA TYR A 98 -11.54 -4.66 -6.80
C TYR A 98 -12.22 -4.25 -5.48
N ASP A 99 -12.63 -5.22 -4.67
CA ASP A 99 -13.31 -4.97 -3.40
C ASP A 99 -12.39 -4.30 -2.39
N PHE A 100 -11.13 -4.70 -2.36
CA PHE A 100 -10.14 -4.09 -1.47
C PHE A 100 -9.89 -2.62 -1.83
N ALA A 101 -9.79 -2.29 -3.12
CA ALA A 101 -9.68 -0.90 -3.59
C ALA A 101 -10.96 -0.10 -3.30
N LYS A 102 -12.13 -0.70 -3.53
CA LYS A 102 -13.44 -0.10 -3.17
C LYS A 102 -13.54 0.23 -1.69
N TYR A 103 -12.97 -0.61 -0.83
CA TYR A 103 -12.93 -0.32 0.59
C TYR A 103 -12.19 0.99 0.89
N PHE A 104 -10.98 1.19 0.36
CA PHE A 104 -10.26 2.46 0.51
C PHE A 104 -11.01 3.64 -0.11
N GLN A 105 -11.68 3.42 -1.24
CA GLN A 105 -12.51 4.44 -1.89
C GLN A 105 -13.67 4.87 -0.98
N SER A 106 -14.34 3.92 -0.32
CA SER A 106 -15.46 4.19 0.60
C SER A 106 -15.04 5.00 1.82
N LEU A 107 -13.77 4.94 2.21
CA LEU A 107 -13.17 5.75 3.29
C LEU A 107 -12.79 7.16 2.83
N GLY A 108 -12.98 7.50 1.56
CA GLY A 108 -12.64 8.78 0.99
C GLY A 108 -11.17 8.95 0.62
N CYS A 109 -10.39 7.88 0.60
CA CYS A 109 -9.01 7.95 0.13
C CYS A 109 -8.96 8.36 -1.34
N LYS A 110 -8.10 9.34 -1.68
CA LYS A 110 -7.81 9.69 -3.07
C LYS A 110 -6.78 8.74 -3.67
N ASN A 111 -5.73 8.45 -2.92
CA ASN A 111 -4.69 7.52 -3.31
C ASN A 111 -4.56 6.41 -2.26
N ALA A 112 -4.38 5.18 -2.74
CA ALA A 112 -4.10 4.03 -1.91
C ALA A 112 -3.16 3.07 -2.65
N LEU A 113 -2.33 2.37 -1.88
CA LEU A 113 -1.26 1.52 -2.37
C LEU A 113 -1.37 0.13 -1.77
N TYR A 114 -1.23 -0.89 -2.59
CA TYR A 114 -1.09 -2.27 -2.13
C TYR A 114 0.31 -2.52 -1.58
N LEU A 115 0.40 -3.22 -0.45
CA LEU A 115 1.65 -3.49 0.27
C LEU A 115 2.03 -4.98 0.30
N ASP A 116 1.58 -5.76 -0.70
CA ASP A 116 1.86 -7.19 -0.85
C ASP A 116 1.37 -8.07 0.32
N GLY A 117 0.06 -8.23 0.42
CA GLY A 117 -0.59 -8.98 1.49
C GLY A 117 -0.26 -10.48 1.54
N TYR A 118 0.19 -11.09 0.43
CA TYR A 118 0.51 -12.51 0.38
C TYR A 118 1.62 -12.90 1.37
N VAL A 119 2.66 -12.08 1.48
CA VAL A 119 3.79 -12.30 2.40
C VAL A 119 3.67 -11.51 3.70
N SER A 120 2.76 -10.55 3.77
CA SER A 120 2.62 -9.66 4.93
C SER A 120 2.09 -10.37 6.17
N ARG A 121 2.48 -9.84 7.31
CA ARG A 121 1.98 -10.25 8.64
C ARG A 121 1.55 -9.02 9.42
N THR A 122 0.62 -9.22 10.33
CA THR A 122 0.11 -8.18 11.22
C THR A 122 0.42 -8.53 12.66
N TYR A 123 0.99 -7.56 13.38
CA TYR A 123 1.16 -7.63 14.82
C TYR A 123 0.35 -6.51 15.47
N LEU A 124 -0.80 -6.88 16.01
CA LEU A 124 -1.77 -5.97 16.64
C LEU A 124 -2.34 -6.63 17.93
N PRO A 125 -1.56 -6.66 19.01
CA PRO A 125 -1.94 -7.35 20.26
C PRO A 125 -3.27 -6.87 20.84
N GLU A 126 -3.58 -5.59 20.73
CA GLU A 126 -4.83 -4.99 21.20
C GLU A 126 -6.08 -5.60 20.54
N LYS A 127 -5.92 -6.30 19.42
CA LYS A 127 -6.98 -6.99 18.67
C LYS A 127 -6.81 -8.51 18.65
N ASN A 128 -5.92 -9.05 19.50
CA ASN A 128 -5.54 -10.46 19.50
C ASN A 128 -5.15 -10.98 18.10
N TRP A 129 -4.41 -10.16 17.37
CA TRP A 129 -3.90 -10.52 16.05
C TRP A 129 -2.40 -10.38 16.01
N GLU A 130 -1.72 -11.49 16.33
CA GLU A 130 -0.28 -11.55 16.52
C GLU A 130 0.32 -12.62 15.61
N GLN A 131 0.76 -12.20 14.43
CA GLN A 131 1.48 -13.05 13.50
C GLN A 131 2.97 -12.75 13.62
N THR A 132 3.73 -13.71 14.16
CA THR A 132 5.17 -13.54 14.46
C THR A 132 6.06 -14.38 13.55
N ASP A 133 5.47 -15.12 12.63
CA ASP A 133 6.17 -15.87 11.58
C ASP A 133 6.41 -15.00 10.35
N GLY A 134 7.34 -15.40 9.52
CA GLY A 134 7.60 -14.79 8.23
C GLY A 134 9.04 -14.29 8.06
N ASN A 135 9.38 -13.97 6.82
CA ASN A 135 10.67 -13.40 6.45
C ASN A 135 10.41 -12.09 5.69
N PHE A 136 10.63 -10.97 6.35
CA PHE A 136 10.22 -9.65 5.87
C PHE A 136 11.42 -8.80 5.44
N GLY A 137 11.26 -8.07 4.33
CA GLY A 137 12.20 -7.05 3.91
C GLY A 137 11.90 -5.67 4.52
N VAL A 138 10.64 -5.38 4.85
CA VAL A 138 10.19 -4.09 5.37
C VAL A 138 9.22 -4.30 6.52
N ILE A 139 9.38 -3.51 7.59
CA ILE A 139 8.43 -3.42 8.70
C ILE A 139 7.96 -1.98 8.81
N ILE A 140 6.64 -1.79 8.81
CA ILE A 140 6.01 -0.50 9.09
C ILE A 140 5.39 -0.60 10.47
N GLY A 141 5.90 0.16 11.42
CA GLY A 141 5.45 0.15 12.81
C GLY A 141 4.93 1.51 13.25
N VAL A 142 3.92 1.47 14.13
CA VAL A 142 3.46 2.63 14.89
C VAL A 142 3.85 2.40 16.34
N THR A 143 4.65 3.31 16.87
CA THR A 143 5.09 3.28 18.27
C THR A 143 4.45 4.45 19.03
N LYS A 144 4.20 4.22 20.32
CA LYS A 144 3.78 5.29 21.25
C LYS A 144 4.97 6.12 21.68
#